data_8af656472cc4c83aa74c16c96f941aa8
#
_entry.id   8af656472cc4c83aa74c16c96f941aa8
#
_cell.length_a   1.000
_cell.length_b   1.000
_cell.length_c   1.000
_cell.angle_alpha   90.00
_cell.angle_beta   90.00
_cell.angle_gamma   90.00
#
_symmetry.space_group_name_H-M   'P 1'
#
loop_
_entity.id
_entity.type
_entity.pdbx_description
1 polymer ?
#
loop_
_entity_poly.entity_id
_entity_poly.type
_entity_poly.pdbx_seq_one_letter_code
_entity_poly.pdbx_strand_id
1 'polypeptide(L)'
;MDDNHILAAIINAKKGISQYLEIMELFPKSNVAMDHNFQRKYNAFYRVRQRNENWYRVYYQFMEDQKGHNISFTEVLHYFKMKLGRYEPSFSSKLLATHNPDMPVWDVHVQSNIDLKPPPYYSSKKFELAQSAYQKIQAWYKDFECSPEGEKIINMFDNLIIESKFITNT
;
A
#
# COMPACT_ATOMS: atom_id res chain seq x y z
N MET A 1 -11.13 -21.48 -2.78
CA MET A 1 -9.80 -21.78 -3.39
C MET A 1 -9.22 -23.03 -2.78
N ASP A 2 -8.49 -23.87 -3.55
CA ASP A 2 -7.82 -25.10 -3.06
C ASP A 2 -6.58 -24.73 -2.22
N ASP A 3 -6.29 -25.52 -1.17
CA ASP A 3 -5.19 -25.26 -0.21
C ASP A 3 -3.82 -25.22 -0.86
N ASN A 4 -3.58 -26.06 -1.87
CA ASN A 4 -2.33 -26.05 -2.60
C ASN A 4 -2.09 -24.73 -3.37
N HIS A 5 -3.14 -24.16 -3.91
CA HIS A 5 -3.06 -22.87 -4.59
C HIS A 5 -2.78 -21.72 -3.60
N ILE A 6 -3.42 -21.75 -2.43
CA ILE A 6 -3.17 -20.76 -1.36
C ILE A 6 -1.72 -20.85 -0.89
N LEU A 7 -1.26 -22.06 -0.59
CA LEU A 7 0.11 -22.33 -0.17
C LEU A 7 1.14 -21.85 -1.18
N ALA A 8 0.94 -22.18 -2.46
CA ALA A 8 1.83 -21.75 -3.54
C ALA A 8 1.85 -20.22 -3.65
N ALA A 9 0.70 -19.54 -3.53
CA ALA A 9 0.62 -18.08 -3.56
C ALA A 9 1.39 -17.42 -2.41
N ILE A 10 1.24 -17.94 -1.18
CA ILE A 10 1.97 -17.45 0.00
C ILE A 10 3.48 -17.64 -0.16
N ILE A 11 3.93 -18.79 -0.62
CA ILE A 11 5.34 -19.09 -0.88
C ILE A 11 5.91 -18.12 -1.93
N ASN A 12 5.18 -17.88 -3.01
CA ASN A 12 5.59 -16.94 -4.05
C ASN A 12 5.66 -15.48 -3.55
N ALA A 13 4.80 -15.12 -2.58
CA ALA A 13 4.80 -13.78 -1.97
C ALA A 13 5.94 -13.57 -0.96
N LYS A 14 6.66 -14.63 -0.53
CA LYS A 14 7.69 -14.61 0.52
C LYS A 14 8.66 -13.45 0.41
N LYS A 15 9.23 -13.24 -0.77
CA LYS A 15 10.19 -12.13 -1.01
C LYS A 15 9.53 -10.76 -0.82
N GLY A 16 8.30 -10.59 -1.31
CA GLY A 16 7.56 -9.34 -1.14
C GLY A 16 7.21 -9.06 0.31
N ILE A 17 6.82 -10.09 1.05
CA ILE A 17 6.52 -9.99 2.49
C ILE A 17 7.77 -9.53 3.26
N SER A 18 8.93 -10.16 3.03
CA SER A 18 10.19 -9.76 3.67
C SER A 18 10.56 -8.30 3.36
N GLN A 19 10.41 -7.86 2.12
CA GLN A 19 10.66 -6.46 1.72
C GLN A 19 9.68 -5.48 2.39
N TYR A 20 8.41 -5.86 2.51
CA TYR A 20 7.40 -5.06 3.19
C TYR A 20 7.72 -4.91 4.68
N LEU A 21 8.03 -6.00 5.37
CA LEU A 21 8.36 -5.98 6.79
C LEU A 21 9.59 -5.11 7.06
N GLU A 22 10.61 -5.17 6.21
CA GLU A 22 11.79 -4.32 6.31
C GLU A 22 11.44 -2.82 6.17
N ILE A 23 10.56 -2.46 5.23
CA ILE A 23 10.07 -1.09 5.08
C ILE A 23 9.32 -0.64 6.33
N MET A 24 8.42 -1.48 6.86
CA MET A 24 7.62 -1.17 8.04
C MET A 24 8.47 -1.06 9.32
N GLU A 25 9.56 -1.81 9.41
CA GLU A 25 10.52 -1.68 10.50
C GLU A 25 11.33 -0.38 10.41
N LEU A 26 11.78 0.00 9.22
CA LEU A 26 12.57 1.20 8.99
C LEU A 26 11.75 2.49 9.12
N PHE A 27 10.49 2.46 8.70
CA PHE A 27 9.63 3.64 8.63
C PHE A 27 9.58 4.45 9.94
N PRO A 28 9.29 3.89 11.11
CA PRO A 28 9.26 4.65 12.36
C PRO A 28 10.66 5.06 12.88
N LYS A 29 11.73 4.35 12.46
CA LYS A 29 13.08 4.50 13.00
C LYS A 29 13.93 5.52 12.25
N SER A 30 13.60 5.83 10.98
CA SER A 30 14.40 6.71 10.14
C SER A 30 13.66 7.99 9.77
N ASN A 31 14.40 9.07 9.49
CA ASN A 31 13.84 10.24 8.80
C ASN A 31 13.72 9.92 7.31
N VAL A 32 12.52 9.53 6.88
CA VAL A 32 12.30 9.04 5.50
C VAL A 32 12.50 10.11 4.43
N ALA A 33 12.45 11.39 4.80
CA ALA A 33 12.75 12.50 3.88
C ALA A 33 14.25 12.57 3.55
N MET A 34 15.11 12.07 4.45
CA MET A 34 16.58 12.15 4.32
C MET A 34 17.24 10.77 4.14
N ASP A 35 16.56 9.69 4.52
CA ASP A 35 17.10 8.33 4.45
C ASP A 35 16.99 7.74 3.05
N HIS A 36 18.07 7.88 2.27
CA HIS A 36 18.13 7.31 0.93
C HIS A 36 18.06 5.77 0.89
N ASN A 37 18.43 5.08 1.98
CA ASN A 37 18.32 3.62 2.06
C ASN A 37 16.84 3.22 2.14
N PHE A 38 16.07 3.86 3.02
CA PHE A 38 14.63 3.69 3.08
C PHE A 38 13.97 3.99 1.73
N GLN A 39 14.28 5.16 1.14
CA GLN A 39 13.70 5.58 -0.15
C GLN A 39 13.97 4.57 -1.26
N ARG A 40 15.19 4.02 -1.35
CA ARG A 40 15.55 3.01 -2.34
C ARG A 40 14.73 1.72 -2.16
N LYS A 41 14.61 1.22 -0.93
CA LYS A 41 13.83 0.01 -0.60
C LYS A 41 12.35 0.22 -0.90
N TYR A 42 11.79 1.33 -0.46
CA TYR A 42 10.42 1.74 -0.71
C TYR A 42 10.12 1.84 -2.22
N ASN A 43 10.98 2.55 -2.96
CA ASN A 43 10.83 2.71 -4.41
C ASN A 43 10.89 1.38 -5.16
N ALA A 44 11.77 0.46 -4.74
CA ALA A 44 11.88 -0.87 -5.34
C ALA A 44 10.63 -1.71 -5.08
N PHE A 45 10.15 -1.76 -3.84
CA PHE A 45 8.96 -2.52 -3.43
C PHE A 45 7.70 -2.02 -4.12
N TYR A 46 7.42 -0.73 -4.01
CA TYR A 46 6.22 -0.10 -4.57
C TYR A 46 6.34 0.25 -6.06
N ARG A 47 7.45 -0.12 -6.70
CA ARG A 47 7.74 0.13 -8.12
C ARG A 47 7.58 1.61 -8.49
N VAL A 48 8.10 2.50 -7.65
CA VAL A 48 8.15 3.93 -7.94
C VAL A 48 9.18 4.16 -9.03
N ARG A 49 8.70 4.20 -10.28
CA ARG A 49 9.56 4.40 -11.45
C ARG A 49 9.77 5.89 -11.67
N GLN A 50 10.88 6.21 -12.30
CA GLN A 50 11.39 7.52 -12.70
C GLN A 50 10.44 8.71 -12.45
N ARG A 51 10.70 9.41 -11.36
CA ARG A 51 10.09 10.70 -11.02
C ARG A 51 11.19 11.75 -11.02
N ASN A 52 10.82 13.03 -11.15
CA ASN A 52 11.78 14.10 -10.97
C ASN A 52 12.10 14.28 -9.47
N GLU A 53 13.20 14.96 -9.18
CA GLU A 53 13.69 15.20 -7.83
C GLU A 53 12.66 15.92 -6.95
N ASN A 54 11.95 16.92 -7.51
CA ASN A 54 10.89 17.62 -6.78
C ASN A 54 9.75 16.69 -6.33
N TRP A 55 9.40 15.70 -7.16
CA TRP A 55 8.38 14.72 -6.79
C TRP A 55 8.83 13.88 -5.58
N TYR A 56 10.07 13.36 -5.59
CA TYR A 56 10.61 12.58 -4.48
C TYR A 56 10.69 13.41 -3.20
N ARG A 57 11.19 14.64 -3.29
CA ARG A 57 11.27 15.56 -2.16
C ARG A 57 9.90 15.82 -1.53
N VAL A 58 8.89 16.16 -2.34
CA VAL A 58 7.53 16.43 -1.85
C VAL A 58 6.89 15.17 -1.25
N TYR A 59 7.08 14.01 -1.89
CA TYR A 59 6.51 12.74 -1.46
C TYR A 59 7.06 12.31 -0.10
N TYR A 60 8.37 12.25 0.03
CA TYR A 60 9.01 11.78 1.26
C TYR A 60 8.96 12.80 2.39
N GLN A 61 8.98 14.10 2.08
CA GLN A 61 8.77 15.13 3.10
C GLN A 61 7.37 15.02 3.70
N PHE A 62 6.34 14.88 2.87
CA PHE A 62 4.98 14.68 3.37
C PHE A 62 4.84 13.38 4.17
N MET A 63 5.45 12.30 3.70
CA MET A 63 5.47 11.03 4.43
C MET A 63 6.10 11.19 5.82
N GLU A 64 7.18 11.95 5.95
CA GLU A 64 7.82 12.23 7.24
C GLU A 64 6.95 13.11 8.14
N ASP A 65 6.45 14.22 7.59
CA ASP A 65 5.66 15.21 8.33
C ASP A 65 4.34 14.63 8.89
N GLN A 66 3.83 13.58 8.27
CA GLN A 66 2.58 12.93 8.68
C GLN A 66 2.76 11.74 9.64
N LYS A 67 3.97 11.42 10.04
CA LYS A 67 4.19 10.37 11.05
C LYS A 67 3.44 10.67 12.34
N GLY A 68 2.74 9.66 12.85
CA GLY A 68 1.93 9.79 14.06
C GLY A 68 0.60 10.55 13.88
N HIS A 69 0.27 11.01 12.67
CA HIS A 69 -1.01 11.63 12.37
C HIS A 69 -1.96 10.63 11.70
N ASN A 70 -3.24 10.79 11.99
CA ASN A 70 -4.28 10.04 11.28
C ASN A 70 -4.66 10.81 10.01
N ILE A 71 -4.17 10.31 8.87
CA ILE A 71 -4.41 10.91 7.55
C ILE A 71 -5.38 10.06 6.72
N SER A 72 -6.16 10.69 5.87
CA SER A 72 -7.06 10.01 4.95
C SER A 72 -6.50 9.95 3.53
N PHE A 73 -6.99 8.98 2.75
CA PHE A 73 -6.67 8.87 1.32
C PHE A 73 -6.93 10.19 0.55
N THR A 74 -8.04 10.84 0.87
CA THR A 74 -8.45 12.08 0.20
C THR A 74 -7.48 13.23 0.51
N GLU A 75 -7.04 13.37 1.76
CA GLU A 75 -6.07 14.40 2.16
C GLU A 75 -4.75 14.21 1.43
N VAL A 76 -4.22 12.98 1.38
CA VAL A 76 -2.98 12.66 0.65
C VAL A 76 -3.13 12.98 -0.84
N LEU A 77 -4.24 12.56 -1.45
CA LEU A 77 -4.51 12.79 -2.88
C LEU A 77 -4.60 14.29 -3.22
N HIS A 78 -5.29 15.07 -2.38
CA HIS A 78 -5.38 16.52 -2.54
C HIS A 78 -4.04 17.22 -2.32
N TYR A 79 -3.26 16.80 -1.33
CA TYR A 79 -1.92 17.34 -1.10
C TYR A 79 -1.03 17.20 -2.33
N PHE A 80 -0.98 16.02 -2.95
CA PHE A 80 -0.18 15.82 -4.16
C PHE A 80 -0.72 16.62 -5.35
N LYS A 81 -2.05 16.80 -5.44
CA LYS A 81 -2.60 17.67 -6.45
C LYS A 81 -2.17 19.13 -6.26
N MET A 82 -2.19 19.64 -5.04
CA MET A 82 -1.77 21.03 -4.76
C MET A 82 -0.26 21.22 -4.95
N LYS A 83 0.57 20.30 -4.46
CA LYS A 83 2.03 20.45 -4.46
C LYS A 83 2.71 20.07 -5.76
N LEU A 84 2.15 19.11 -6.49
CA LEU A 84 2.75 18.54 -7.70
C LEU A 84 1.92 18.80 -8.96
N GLY A 85 0.70 19.34 -8.83
CA GLY A 85 -0.23 19.47 -9.94
C GLY A 85 -0.77 18.11 -10.45
N ARG A 86 -0.50 16.99 -9.76
CA ARG A 86 -0.71 15.62 -10.24
C ARG A 86 -1.79 14.89 -9.48
N TYR A 87 -2.51 14.04 -10.21
CA TYR A 87 -3.47 13.09 -9.66
C TYR A 87 -2.75 11.74 -9.49
N GLU A 88 -2.50 11.32 -8.24
CA GLU A 88 -1.63 10.19 -7.91
C GLU A 88 -2.32 9.19 -6.94
N PRO A 89 -3.49 8.59 -7.28
CA PRO A 89 -4.23 7.75 -6.34
C PRO A 89 -3.45 6.52 -5.86
N SER A 90 -2.69 5.87 -6.74
CA SER A 90 -1.88 4.71 -6.39
C SER A 90 -0.76 5.05 -5.41
N PHE A 91 -0.08 6.19 -5.58
CA PHE A 91 0.97 6.62 -4.64
C PHE A 91 0.39 7.18 -3.35
N SER A 92 -0.78 7.81 -3.39
CA SER A 92 -1.51 8.24 -2.19
C SER A 92 -1.88 7.05 -1.29
N SER A 93 -2.40 5.97 -1.89
CA SER A 93 -2.75 4.77 -1.13
C SER A 93 -1.53 4.03 -0.57
N LYS A 94 -0.42 3.97 -1.31
CA LYS A 94 0.83 3.36 -0.84
C LYS A 94 1.43 4.10 0.35
N LEU A 95 1.43 5.44 0.30
CA LEU A 95 1.82 6.27 1.42
C LEU A 95 0.91 6.01 2.63
N LEU A 96 -0.40 6.03 2.42
CA LEU A 96 -1.37 5.78 3.48
C LEU A 96 -1.21 4.40 4.11
N ALA A 97 -1.03 3.34 3.30
CA ALA A 97 -0.79 1.97 3.77
C ALA A 97 0.53 1.81 4.54
N THR A 98 1.51 2.70 4.33
CA THR A 98 2.75 2.72 5.11
C THR A 98 2.55 3.38 6.47
N HIS A 99 1.68 4.39 6.56
CA HIS A 99 1.29 5.02 7.83
C HIS A 99 0.34 4.16 8.66
N ASN A 100 -0.58 3.48 7.98
CA ASN A 100 -1.59 2.61 8.58
C ASN A 100 -1.70 1.32 7.76
N PRO A 101 -1.14 0.19 8.25
CA PRO A 101 -1.17 -1.10 7.57
C PRO A 101 -2.57 -1.65 7.27
N ASP A 102 -3.60 -1.20 8.01
CA ASP A 102 -4.99 -1.61 7.78
C ASP A 102 -5.59 -0.97 6.52
N MET A 103 -4.87 -0.03 5.91
CA MET A 103 -5.35 0.64 4.70
C MET A 103 -4.88 -0.09 3.43
N PRO A 104 -5.82 -0.43 2.53
CA PRO A 104 -5.48 -1.15 1.31
C PRO A 104 -4.70 -0.29 0.32
N VAL A 105 -3.94 -0.95 -0.55
CA VAL A 105 -3.22 -0.31 -1.66
C VAL A 105 -4.11 -0.24 -2.89
N TRP A 106 -4.22 0.92 -3.50
CA TRP A 106 -4.79 1.10 -4.83
C TRP A 106 -3.82 0.56 -5.89
N ASP A 107 -4.07 -0.65 -6.33
CA ASP A 107 -3.27 -1.33 -7.35
C ASP A 107 -4.16 -1.86 -8.48
N VAL A 108 -3.60 -1.98 -9.68
CA VAL A 108 -4.32 -2.47 -10.85
C VAL A 108 -4.82 -3.90 -10.67
N HIS A 109 -4.06 -4.74 -9.99
CA HIS A 109 -4.44 -6.13 -9.72
C HIS A 109 -5.60 -6.19 -8.71
N VAL A 110 -5.56 -5.38 -7.66
CA VAL A 110 -6.67 -5.25 -6.71
C VAL A 110 -7.94 -4.81 -7.43
N GLN A 111 -7.85 -3.75 -8.24
CA GLN A 111 -9.00 -3.25 -9.00
C GLN A 111 -9.56 -4.30 -9.96
N SER A 112 -8.70 -5.04 -10.65
CA SER A 112 -9.12 -6.11 -11.56
C SER A 112 -9.82 -7.25 -10.83
N ASN A 113 -9.33 -7.64 -9.65
CA ASN A 113 -9.90 -8.74 -8.88
C ASN A 113 -11.30 -8.42 -8.32
N ILE A 114 -11.61 -7.13 -8.11
CA ILE A 114 -12.92 -6.68 -7.60
C ILE A 114 -13.79 -6.04 -8.69
N ASP A 115 -13.42 -6.20 -9.97
CA ASP A 115 -14.08 -5.61 -11.14
C ASP A 115 -14.33 -4.09 -11.00
N LEU A 116 -13.37 -3.39 -10.39
CA LEU A 116 -13.43 -1.95 -10.17
C LEU A 116 -12.71 -1.20 -11.28
N LYS A 117 -13.46 -0.44 -12.07
CA LYS A 117 -12.87 0.44 -13.10
C LYS A 117 -12.34 1.73 -12.46
N PRO A 118 -11.09 2.11 -12.76
CA PRO A 118 -10.56 3.38 -12.27
C PRO A 118 -11.35 4.56 -12.86
N PRO A 119 -11.42 5.69 -12.12
CA PRO A 119 -12.06 6.89 -12.63
C PRO A 119 -11.44 7.35 -13.96
N PRO A 120 -12.25 7.80 -14.92
CA PRO A 120 -11.74 8.33 -16.17
C PRO A 120 -10.78 9.52 -15.92
N TYR A 121 -9.61 9.48 -16.55
CA TYR A 121 -8.56 10.49 -16.31
C TYR A 121 -9.00 11.93 -16.53
N TYR A 122 -9.86 12.15 -17.53
CA TYR A 122 -10.36 13.47 -17.93
C TYR A 122 -11.63 13.91 -17.19
N SER A 123 -12.16 13.11 -16.27
CA SER A 123 -13.34 13.47 -15.51
C SER A 123 -13.07 14.66 -14.60
N SER A 124 -13.94 15.67 -14.62
CA SER A 124 -13.92 16.79 -13.67
C SER A 124 -14.17 16.32 -12.23
N LYS A 125 -14.89 15.19 -12.07
CA LYS A 125 -15.20 14.55 -10.78
C LYS A 125 -14.21 13.47 -10.37
N LYS A 126 -13.02 13.40 -10.98
CA LYS A 126 -12.09 12.29 -10.77
C LYS A 126 -11.64 12.11 -9.31
N PHE A 127 -11.59 13.18 -8.52
CA PHE A 127 -11.24 13.11 -7.09
C PHE A 127 -12.36 12.46 -6.26
N GLU A 128 -13.59 12.87 -6.47
CA GLU A 128 -14.77 12.27 -5.82
C GLU A 128 -14.92 10.79 -6.22
N LEU A 129 -14.75 10.50 -7.51
CA LEU A 129 -14.79 9.14 -8.03
C LEU A 129 -13.64 8.29 -7.48
N ALA A 130 -12.44 8.86 -7.28
CA ALA A 130 -11.33 8.16 -6.65
C ALA A 130 -11.62 7.85 -5.18
N GLN A 131 -12.16 8.78 -4.44
CA GLN A 131 -12.58 8.56 -3.05
C GLN A 131 -13.61 7.43 -2.98
N SER A 132 -14.65 7.48 -3.80
CA SER A 132 -15.67 6.42 -3.86
C SER A 132 -15.09 5.06 -4.25
N ALA A 133 -14.17 5.04 -5.22
CA ALA A 133 -13.49 3.81 -5.62
C ALA A 133 -12.60 3.25 -4.50
N TYR A 134 -11.89 4.10 -3.77
CA TYR A 134 -11.07 3.68 -2.64
C TYR A 134 -11.91 3.11 -1.49
N GLN A 135 -13.04 3.73 -1.20
CA GLN A 135 -14.01 3.20 -0.21
C GLN A 135 -14.53 1.80 -0.59
N LYS A 136 -14.75 1.55 -1.89
CA LYS A 136 -15.13 0.20 -2.38
C LYS A 136 -14.02 -0.82 -2.18
N ILE A 137 -12.76 -0.43 -2.40
CA ILE A 137 -11.61 -1.29 -2.10
C ILE A 137 -11.57 -1.63 -0.61
N GLN A 138 -11.70 -0.63 0.28
CA GLN A 138 -11.73 -0.83 1.73
C GLN A 138 -12.87 -1.76 2.16
N ALA A 139 -14.08 -1.53 1.66
CA ALA A 139 -15.23 -2.35 1.98
C ALA A 139 -15.02 -3.81 1.54
N TRP A 140 -14.50 -4.02 0.32
CA TRP A 140 -14.21 -5.35 -0.19
C TRP A 140 -13.20 -6.11 0.67
N TYR A 141 -12.10 -5.46 1.09
CA TYR A 141 -11.11 -6.09 1.97
C TYR A 141 -11.73 -6.48 3.30
N LYS A 142 -12.49 -5.58 3.92
CA LYS A 142 -13.18 -5.86 5.18
C LYS A 142 -14.15 -7.04 5.07
N ASP A 143 -14.95 -7.08 4.01
CA ASP A 143 -15.90 -8.15 3.78
C ASP A 143 -15.16 -9.48 3.50
N PHE A 144 -14.07 -9.42 2.73
CA PHE A 144 -13.25 -10.59 2.42
C PHE A 144 -12.57 -11.17 3.66
N GLU A 145 -11.95 -10.35 4.49
CA GLU A 145 -11.30 -10.77 5.74
C GLU A 145 -12.26 -11.50 6.69
N CYS A 146 -13.53 -11.07 6.73
CA CYS A 146 -14.58 -11.70 7.52
C CYS A 146 -15.23 -12.91 6.82
N SER A 147 -14.85 -13.25 5.61
CA SER A 147 -15.41 -14.38 4.88
C SER A 147 -14.71 -15.70 5.29
N PRO A 148 -15.38 -16.87 5.18
CA PRO A 148 -14.74 -18.15 5.45
C PRO A 148 -13.48 -18.41 4.62
N GLU A 149 -13.43 -17.90 3.39
CA GLU A 149 -12.25 -17.99 2.52
C GLU A 149 -11.13 -17.07 2.99
N GLY A 150 -11.45 -15.84 3.38
CA GLY A 150 -10.49 -14.90 3.94
C GLY A 150 -9.88 -15.39 5.25
N GLU A 151 -10.70 -15.82 6.19
CA GLU A 151 -10.24 -16.42 7.45
C GLU A 151 -9.31 -17.61 7.22
N LYS A 152 -9.65 -18.48 6.26
CA LYS A 152 -8.80 -19.63 5.89
C LYS A 152 -7.44 -19.17 5.36
N ILE A 153 -7.40 -18.18 4.47
CA ILE A 153 -6.16 -17.67 3.89
C ILE A 153 -5.30 -17.01 4.96
N ILE A 154 -5.90 -16.21 5.85
CA ILE A 154 -5.20 -15.55 6.96
C ILE A 154 -4.59 -16.61 7.89
N ASN A 155 -5.36 -17.61 8.30
CA ASN A 155 -4.87 -18.68 9.16
C ASN A 155 -3.70 -19.47 8.51
N MET A 156 -3.78 -19.75 7.21
CA MET A 156 -2.69 -20.44 6.50
C MET A 156 -1.45 -19.54 6.40
N PHE A 157 -1.63 -18.25 6.18
CA PHE A 157 -0.55 -17.26 6.12
C PHE A 157 0.17 -17.17 7.46
N ASP A 158 -0.57 -17.01 8.56
CA ASP A 158 -0.02 -16.88 9.90
C ASP A 158 0.78 -18.12 10.32
N ASN A 159 0.24 -19.32 10.07
CA ASN A 159 0.93 -20.57 10.36
C ASN A 159 2.26 -20.68 9.60
N LEU A 160 2.26 -20.34 8.31
CA LEU A 160 3.48 -20.38 7.48
C LEU A 160 4.53 -19.33 7.90
N ILE A 161 4.11 -18.16 8.34
CA ILE A 161 5.02 -17.13 8.83
C ILE A 161 5.64 -17.54 10.15
N ILE A 162 4.86 -18.08 11.08
CA ILE A 162 5.34 -18.59 12.37
C ILE A 162 6.33 -19.75 12.16
N GLU A 163 5.97 -20.74 11.35
CA GLU A 163 6.78 -21.91 11.08
C GLU A 163 8.08 -21.61 10.33
N SER A 164 8.04 -20.67 9.40
CA SER A 164 9.20 -20.34 8.56
C SER A 164 10.17 -19.34 9.19
N LYS A 165 9.92 -18.89 10.43
CA LYS A 165 10.73 -17.84 11.09
C LYS A 165 10.96 -16.62 10.18
N PHE A 166 9.93 -16.20 9.46
CA PHE A 166 9.98 -14.99 8.64
C PHE A 166 10.24 -13.74 9.49
N ILE A 167 9.86 -13.81 10.75
CA ILE A 167 10.22 -12.86 11.78
C ILE A 167 11.44 -13.47 12.45
N THR A 168 12.62 -13.25 11.90
CA THR A 168 13.84 -13.47 12.67
C THR A 168 13.80 -12.50 13.84
N ASN A 169 13.74 -13.05 15.03
CA ASN A 169 14.02 -12.31 16.24
C ASN A 169 15.37 -11.63 16.07
N THR A 170 15.39 -10.33 15.84
CA THR A 170 16.52 -9.46 16.08
C THR A 170 16.36 -8.82 17.43
#